data_f12f2a6d5b2e9d6866c924d135603fef
#
_entry.id   f12f2a6d5b2e9d6866c924d135603fef
#
_cell.length_a   1.000
_cell.length_b   1.000
_cell.length_c   1.000
_cell.angle_alpha   90.00
_cell.angle_beta   90.00
_cell.angle_gamma   90.00
#
_symmetry.space_group_name_H-M   'P 1'
#
loop_
_entity.id
_entity.type
_entity.pdbx_description
1 polymer ?
#
loop_
_entity_poly.entity_id
_entity_poly.type
_entity_poly.pdbx_seq_one_letter_code
_entity_poly.pdbx_strand_id
1 'polypeptide(L)'
;MKSPKNTVFRTFLLAFFIKNDKIVLYFTEEWVLHMFDFKFDWASNMETGYGDIDKQHKQLFKIGRDLEQLIRIQCIGVTDKQLLDIVCELRDFTGYHFYEEERMMQEMNYPRINNHKKFHKKCSDYVMKLDLPKIKAEPVKHLKLIKDEVQEWIMTHVLSEDRDMIDAYRKYLKDKETARQEDIQTEERYGRFIKEYDVVKLYLYKDQTCKGHLVAIFKETATELARLSTLERNIFFADVAKAAKVLKKCYNPDAICYMDMEDMTDKLVCHIIPKYKEDGNYGVQQVIDYDAVYENNQRYDAIYDKMKDKF
;
A
#
# COMPACT_ATOMS: atom_id res chain seq x y z
N MET A 1 3.12 11.60 43.03
CA MET A 1 1.81 11.62 42.30
C MET A 1 2.01 10.87 40.98
N LYS A 2 1.48 9.66 40.88
CA LYS A 2 1.57 8.83 39.67
C LYS A 2 0.43 9.17 38.72
N SER A 3 0.76 9.52 37.48
CA SER A 3 -0.17 9.73 36.37
C SER A 3 -0.99 8.45 36.11
N PRO A 4 -2.30 8.52 35.85
CA PRO A 4 -3.08 7.34 35.48
C PRO A 4 -2.68 6.90 34.06
N LYS A 5 -2.18 5.70 33.95
CA LYS A 5 -1.80 5.04 32.70
C LYS A 5 -3.05 4.73 31.89
N ASN A 6 -3.02 5.14 30.63
CA ASN A 6 -3.88 4.70 29.52
C ASN A 6 -4.11 3.19 29.57
N THR A 7 -5.31 2.76 29.96
CA THR A 7 -5.70 1.36 29.96
C THR A 7 -7.17 1.25 29.55
N VAL A 8 -7.53 1.71 28.35
CA VAL A 8 -8.92 1.56 27.85
C VAL A 8 -9.03 0.82 26.52
N PHE A 9 -7.93 0.51 25.82
CA PHE A 9 -8.00 -0.16 24.51
C PHE A 9 -7.14 -1.44 24.42
N ARG A 10 -7.10 -2.25 25.46
CA ARG A 10 -6.56 -3.61 25.37
C ARG A 10 -7.62 -4.61 25.80
N THR A 11 -8.01 -5.43 24.82
CA THR A 11 -8.79 -6.66 24.94
C THR A 11 -10.27 -6.49 24.58
N PHE A 12 -10.57 -6.23 23.29
CA PHE A 12 -11.82 -6.72 22.73
C PHE A 12 -11.63 -8.21 22.43
N LEU A 13 -11.91 -9.07 23.38
CA LEU A 13 -11.95 -10.52 23.15
C LEU A 13 -13.33 -10.86 22.61
N LEU A 14 -13.46 -10.93 21.27
CA LEU A 14 -14.58 -11.62 20.63
C LEU A 14 -14.37 -13.12 20.87
N ALA A 15 -15.10 -13.69 21.81
CA ALA A 15 -15.13 -15.14 21.99
C ALA A 15 -16.03 -15.74 20.88
N PHE A 16 -15.39 -16.33 19.88
CA PHE A 16 -16.09 -17.13 18.87
C PHE A 16 -16.27 -18.54 19.39
N PHE A 17 -17.51 -18.98 19.54
CA PHE A 17 -17.83 -20.40 19.74
C PHE A 17 -18.71 -20.88 18.58
N ILE A 18 -18.26 -21.95 17.94
CA ILE A 18 -19.07 -22.67 16.94
C ILE A 18 -19.96 -23.65 17.71
N LYS A 19 -21.26 -23.46 17.64
CA LYS A 19 -22.26 -24.44 18.15
C LYS A 19 -23.26 -24.74 17.03
N ASN A 20 -23.28 -25.98 16.58
CA ASN A 20 -24.19 -26.48 15.51
C ASN A 20 -24.05 -25.70 14.20
N ASP A 21 -22.80 -25.53 13.67
CA ASP A 21 -22.48 -24.85 12.41
C ASP A 21 -22.98 -23.40 12.31
N LYS A 22 -23.31 -22.77 13.43
CA LYS A 22 -23.67 -21.36 13.51
C LYS A 22 -22.67 -20.63 14.38
N ILE A 23 -22.17 -19.48 13.87
CA ILE A 23 -21.37 -18.53 14.65
C ILE A 23 -22.35 -17.81 15.58
N VAL A 24 -22.24 -18.07 16.90
CA VAL A 24 -22.99 -17.32 17.90
C VAL A 24 -22.07 -16.27 18.51
N LEU A 25 -22.40 -15.01 18.28
CA LEU A 25 -21.70 -13.87 18.88
C LEU A 25 -22.23 -13.69 20.30
N TYR A 26 -21.38 -13.93 21.29
CA TYR A 26 -21.68 -13.51 22.66
C TYR A 26 -21.10 -12.13 22.89
N PHE A 27 -21.94 -11.14 23.06
CA PHE A 27 -21.53 -9.84 23.57
C PHE A 27 -21.27 -9.96 25.07
N THR A 28 -20.10 -9.51 25.53
CA THR A 28 -19.84 -9.41 26.98
C THR A 28 -20.73 -8.33 27.59
N GLU A 29 -21.05 -8.44 28.90
CA GLU A 29 -21.83 -7.44 29.62
C GLU A 29 -21.20 -6.03 29.50
N GLU A 30 -19.87 -5.92 29.40
CA GLU A 30 -19.14 -4.68 29.14
C GLU A 30 -19.47 -4.08 27.76
N TRP A 31 -19.65 -4.91 26.74
CA TRP A 31 -20.02 -4.46 25.40
C TRP A 31 -21.43 -3.87 25.38
N VAL A 32 -22.36 -4.53 26.07
CA VAL A 32 -23.74 -4.06 26.24
C VAL A 32 -23.77 -2.75 27.03
N LEU A 33 -22.99 -2.62 28.11
CA LEU A 33 -22.87 -1.40 28.89
C LEU A 33 -22.28 -0.23 28.08
N HIS A 34 -21.22 -0.46 27.29
CA HIS A 34 -20.66 0.55 26.39
C HIS A 34 -21.62 0.98 25.27
N MET A 35 -22.46 0.06 24.80
CA MET A 35 -23.47 0.37 23.79
C MET A 35 -24.58 1.32 24.33
N PHE A 36 -24.87 1.26 25.63
CA PHE A 36 -25.86 2.16 26.27
C PHE A 36 -25.30 3.54 26.62
N ASP A 37 -23.97 3.70 26.76
CA ASP A 37 -23.32 4.98 27.09
C ASP A 37 -22.53 5.59 25.90
N PHE A 38 -22.70 5.04 24.69
CA PHE A 38 -22.03 5.55 23.50
C PHE A 38 -22.54 6.95 23.15
N LYS A 39 -21.59 7.86 22.97
CA LYS A 39 -21.84 9.22 22.50
C LYS A 39 -21.16 9.43 21.14
N PHE A 40 -21.86 10.12 20.25
CA PHE A 40 -21.30 10.46 18.94
C PHE A 40 -20.28 11.62 19.03
N ASP A 41 -19.37 11.56 20.01
CA ASP A 41 -18.30 12.52 20.20
C ASP A 41 -17.00 11.98 19.60
N TRP A 42 -16.47 12.69 18.64
CA TRP A 42 -15.19 12.35 18.06
C TRP A 42 -14.06 12.71 19.02
N ALA A 43 -13.16 11.78 19.29
CA ALA A 43 -11.98 11.99 20.11
C ALA A 43 -10.69 11.69 19.31
N SER A 44 -9.58 12.32 19.73
CA SER A 44 -8.28 12.15 19.04
C SER A 44 -7.77 10.71 18.99
N ASN A 45 -8.14 9.88 19.96
CA ASN A 45 -7.82 8.45 19.96
C ASN A 45 -8.61 7.62 18.92
N MET A 46 -9.60 8.23 18.26
CA MET A 46 -10.38 7.63 17.16
C MET A 46 -9.76 7.94 15.80
N GLU A 47 -8.82 8.89 15.74
CA GLU A 47 -8.14 9.20 14.48
C GLU A 47 -7.32 8.01 13.97
N THR A 48 -7.48 7.71 12.69
CA THR A 48 -6.67 6.74 11.97
C THR A 48 -5.32 7.35 11.58
N GLY A 49 -5.23 8.69 11.54
CA GLY A 49 -4.12 9.48 11.04
C GLY A 49 -4.03 9.53 9.51
N TYR A 50 -5.08 9.06 8.81
CA TYR A 50 -5.26 9.30 7.38
C TYR A 50 -6.35 10.36 7.21
N GLY A 51 -5.91 11.60 6.99
CA GLY A 51 -6.76 12.79 7.17
C GLY A 51 -8.04 12.82 6.36
N ASP A 52 -8.08 12.20 5.17
CA ASP A 52 -9.29 12.19 4.35
C ASP A 52 -10.32 11.18 4.86
N ILE A 53 -9.89 10.01 5.30
CA ILE A 53 -10.76 9.02 5.96
C ILE A 53 -11.25 9.56 7.30
N ASP A 54 -10.38 10.18 8.11
CA ASP A 54 -10.78 10.80 9.39
C ASP A 54 -11.84 11.88 9.21
N LYS A 55 -11.80 12.68 8.14
CA LYS A 55 -12.86 13.66 7.81
C LYS A 55 -14.20 12.98 7.53
N GLN A 56 -14.17 11.87 6.78
CA GLN A 56 -15.37 11.10 6.46
C GLN A 56 -15.94 10.44 7.71
N HIS A 57 -15.12 9.85 8.56
CA HIS A 57 -15.57 9.31 9.84
C HIS A 57 -16.21 10.39 10.73
N LYS A 58 -15.60 11.58 10.83
CA LYS A 58 -16.18 12.74 11.55
C LYS A 58 -17.56 13.12 11.01
N GLN A 59 -17.80 12.96 9.70
CA GLN A 59 -19.12 13.17 9.10
C GLN A 59 -20.15 12.16 9.61
N LEU A 60 -19.79 10.88 9.71
CA LEU A 60 -20.70 9.85 10.25
C LEU A 60 -21.04 10.11 11.72
N PHE A 61 -20.06 10.53 12.53
CA PHE A 61 -20.31 10.97 13.92
C PHE A 61 -21.23 12.19 13.99
N LYS A 62 -21.08 13.15 13.05
CA LYS A 62 -21.99 14.29 12.94
C LYS A 62 -23.42 13.84 12.67
N ILE A 63 -23.63 12.94 11.71
CA ILE A 63 -24.95 12.38 11.41
C ILE A 63 -25.56 11.72 12.66
N GLY A 64 -24.77 10.97 13.40
CA GLY A 64 -25.21 10.37 14.67
C GLY A 64 -25.67 11.40 15.70
N ARG A 65 -24.93 12.50 15.89
CA ARG A 65 -25.33 13.61 16.78
C ARG A 65 -26.63 14.29 16.32
N ASP A 66 -26.76 14.52 15.03
CA ASP A 66 -27.94 15.16 14.45
C ASP A 66 -29.18 14.26 14.69
N LEU A 67 -29.06 12.94 14.51
CA LEU A 67 -30.08 11.95 14.85
C LEU A 67 -30.46 12.02 16.35
N GLU A 68 -29.46 12.01 17.25
CA GLU A 68 -29.71 12.12 18.71
C GLU A 68 -30.46 13.39 19.07
N GLN A 69 -30.08 14.52 18.47
CA GLN A 69 -30.74 15.81 18.73
C GLN A 69 -32.19 15.77 18.30
N LEU A 70 -32.50 15.25 17.09
CA LEU A 70 -33.89 15.17 16.62
C LEU A 70 -34.75 14.23 17.48
N ILE A 71 -34.19 13.08 17.87
CA ILE A 71 -34.86 12.13 18.75
C ILE A 71 -35.12 12.74 20.12
N ARG A 72 -34.18 13.50 20.71
CA ARG A 72 -34.30 14.12 22.01
C ARG A 72 -35.46 15.12 22.06
N ILE A 73 -35.69 15.89 21.00
CA ILE A 73 -36.83 16.82 20.90
C ILE A 73 -38.10 16.14 20.43
N GLN A 74 -38.15 14.79 20.40
CA GLN A 74 -39.28 13.99 19.91
C GLN A 74 -39.72 14.36 18.48
N CYS A 75 -38.78 14.80 17.65
CA CYS A 75 -39.02 15.32 16.30
C CYS A 75 -40.03 16.48 16.25
N ILE A 76 -40.26 17.22 17.33
CA ILE A 76 -41.19 18.37 17.36
C ILE A 76 -40.62 19.48 16.48
N GLY A 77 -41.41 19.95 15.50
CA GLY A 77 -41.00 21.01 14.57
C GLY A 77 -39.99 20.56 13.47
N VAL A 78 -39.70 19.27 13.37
CA VAL A 78 -38.81 18.72 12.32
C VAL A 78 -39.49 18.82 10.96
N THR A 79 -38.80 19.37 10.00
CA THR A 79 -39.26 19.52 8.63
C THR A 79 -38.97 18.30 7.78
N ASP A 80 -39.75 18.11 6.72
CA ASP A 80 -39.49 17.09 5.70
C ASP A 80 -38.09 17.19 5.09
N LYS A 81 -37.60 18.43 4.95
CA LYS A 81 -36.25 18.69 4.43
C LYS A 81 -35.18 18.13 5.36
N GLN A 82 -35.27 18.34 6.66
CA GLN A 82 -34.30 17.81 7.62
C GLN A 82 -34.25 16.27 7.65
N LEU A 83 -35.42 15.61 7.51
CA LEU A 83 -35.47 14.15 7.38
C LEU A 83 -34.83 13.66 6.07
N LEU A 84 -35.08 14.40 4.97
CA LEU A 84 -34.45 14.09 3.68
C LEU A 84 -32.94 14.29 3.73
N ASP A 85 -32.47 15.40 4.31
CA ASP A 85 -31.04 15.72 4.41
C ASP A 85 -30.28 14.60 5.13
N ILE A 86 -30.78 14.03 6.22
CA ILE A 86 -30.16 12.89 6.92
C ILE A 86 -30.04 11.67 6.01
N VAL A 87 -31.10 11.34 5.28
CA VAL A 87 -31.08 10.19 4.34
C VAL A 87 -30.07 10.41 3.21
N CYS A 88 -30.00 11.65 2.70
CA CYS A 88 -29.04 12.02 1.66
C CYS A 88 -27.59 11.97 2.21
N GLU A 89 -27.33 12.56 3.39
CA GLU A 89 -25.99 12.53 4.00
C GLU A 89 -25.50 11.10 4.26
N LEU A 90 -26.37 10.18 4.68
CA LEU A 90 -26.01 8.76 4.83
C LEU A 90 -25.71 8.09 3.48
N ARG A 91 -26.48 8.39 2.43
CA ARG A 91 -26.24 7.84 1.07
C ARG A 91 -24.92 8.36 0.51
N ASP A 92 -24.67 9.64 0.65
CA ASP A 92 -23.42 10.27 0.20
C ASP A 92 -22.21 9.69 0.95
N PHE A 93 -22.33 9.52 2.28
CA PHE A 93 -21.31 8.90 3.10
C PHE A 93 -20.99 7.48 2.60
N THR A 94 -22.01 6.59 2.54
CA THR A 94 -21.78 5.20 2.13
C THR A 94 -21.26 5.10 0.69
N GLY A 95 -21.67 5.98 -0.22
CA GLY A 95 -21.19 6.00 -1.60
C GLY A 95 -19.73 6.42 -1.72
N TYR A 96 -19.35 7.50 -1.07
CA TYR A 96 -18.01 8.07 -1.21
C TYR A 96 -16.98 7.39 -0.32
N HIS A 97 -17.29 7.17 0.96
CA HIS A 97 -16.39 6.56 1.92
C HIS A 97 -16.01 5.13 1.52
N PHE A 98 -16.99 4.28 1.22
CA PHE A 98 -16.73 2.91 0.82
C PHE A 98 -15.97 2.81 -0.51
N TYR A 99 -16.24 3.74 -1.44
CA TYR A 99 -15.47 3.80 -2.69
C TYR A 99 -13.98 4.06 -2.43
N GLU A 100 -13.65 5.05 -1.59
CA GLU A 100 -12.27 5.39 -1.28
C GLU A 100 -11.54 4.24 -0.56
N GLU A 101 -12.17 3.61 0.41
CA GLU A 101 -11.59 2.47 1.10
C GLU A 101 -11.39 1.26 0.19
N GLU A 102 -12.38 0.95 -0.64
CA GLU A 102 -12.27 -0.14 -1.61
C GLU A 102 -11.17 0.10 -2.63
N ARG A 103 -10.95 1.35 -3.06
CA ARG A 103 -9.84 1.74 -3.92
C ARG A 103 -8.49 1.52 -3.22
N MET A 104 -8.35 1.96 -1.96
CA MET A 104 -7.13 1.75 -1.17
C MET A 104 -6.84 0.27 -0.96
N MET A 105 -7.86 -0.52 -0.63
CA MET A 105 -7.75 -1.97 -0.47
C MET A 105 -7.34 -2.68 -1.75
N GLN A 106 -7.84 -2.25 -2.90
CA GLN A 106 -7.46 -2.79 -4.21
C GLN A 106 -5.99 -2.45 -4.53
N GLU A 107 -5.57 -1.20 -4.29
CA GLU A 107 -4.20 -0.75 -4.57
C GLU A 107 -3.16 -1.60 -3.80
N MET A 108 -3.42 -1.90 -2.53
CA MET A 108 -2.50 -2.70 -1.69
C MET A 108 -2.75 -4.20 -1.71
N ASN A 109 -3.68 -4.71 -2.54
CA ASN A 109 -4.11 -6.12 -2.54
C ASN A 109 -4.48 -6.62 -1.14
N TYR A 110 -5.34 -5.86 -0.42
CA TYR A 110 -5.69 -6.14 0.97
C TYR A 110 -6.31 -7.54 1.16
N PRO A 111 -5.75 -8.41 2.02
CA PRO A 111 -6.19 -9.80 2.10
C PRO A 111 -7.65 -9.98 2.54
N ARG A 112 -8.19 -9.03 3.33
CA ARG A 112 -9.57 -9.09 3.86
C ARG A 112 -10.59 -8.30 3.04
N ILE A 113 -10.22 -7.81 1.84
CA ILE A 113 -11.08 -6.96 0.99
C ILE A 113 -12.48 -7.53 0.76
N ASN A 114 -12.61 -8.83 0.51
CA ASN A 114 -13.91 -9.45 0.25
C ASN A 114 -14.86 -9.43 1.45
N ASN A 115 -14.32 -9.55 2.67
CA ASN A 115 -15.12 -9.47 3.89
C ASN A 115 -15.53 -8.03 4.19
N HIS A 116 -14.60 -7.10 4.04
CA HIS A 116 -14.83 -5.67 4.20
C HIS A 116 -15.93 -5.18 3.24
N LYS A 117 -15.85 -5.52 1.95
CA LYS A 117 -16.86 -5.20 0.94
C LYS A 117 -18.25 -5.80 1.23
N LYS A 118 -18.34 -6.94 1.90
CA LYS A 118 -19.64 -7.50 2.33
C LYS A 118 -20.31 -6.62 3.38
N PHE A 119 -19.53 -6.03 4.29
CA PHE A 119 -20.05 -5.08 5.27
C PHE A 119 -20.52 -3.81 4.58
N HIS A 120 -19.72 -3.20 3.71
CA HIS A 120 -20.08 -2.04 2.90
C HIS A 120 -21.39 -2.24 2.15
N LYS A 121 -21.53 -3.42 1.52
CA LYS A 121 -22.76 -3.79 0.84
C LYS A 121 -23.96 -3.84 1.78
N LYS A 122 -23.82 -4.43 2.99
CA LYS A 122 -24.90 -4.47 4.00
C LYS A 122 -25.34 -3.05 4.36
N CYS A 123 -24.40 -2.15 4.64
CA CYS A 123 -24.68 -0.76 4.99
C CYS A 123 -25.34 0.00 3.83
N SER A 124 -24.79 -0.10 2.63
CA SER A 124 -25.37 0.53 1.44
C SER A 124 -26.78 0.01 1.14
N ASP A 125 -26.99 -1.30 1.20
CA ASP A 125 -28.32 -1.92 1.00
C ASP A 125 -29.33 -1.43 2.06
N TYR A 126 -28.90 -1.20 3.31
CA TYR A 126 -29.74 -0.63 4.37
C TYR A 126 -30.15 0.82 4.04
N VAL A 127 -29.18 1.67 3.73
CA VAL A 127 -29.40 3.10 3.45
C VAL A 127 -30.27 3.28 2.18
N MET A 128 -30.08 2.46 1.17
CA MET A 128 -30.89 2.49 -0.06
C MET A 128 -32.36 2.08 0.17
N LYS A 129 -32.63 1.29 1.21
CA LYS A 129 -33.99 0.85 1.58
C LYS A 129 -34.71 1.85 2.50
N LEU A 130 -34.05 2.92 2.95
CA LEU A 130 -34.71 3.95 3.76
C LEU A 130 -35.84 4.59 2.97
N ASP A 131 -37.04 4.48 3.52
CA ASP A 131 -38.30 4.93 2.91
C ASP A 131 -38.75 6.24 3.58
N LEU A 132 -38.52 7.36 2.90
CA LEU A 132 -38.82 8.68 3.43
C LEU A 132 -40.29 8.86 3.83
N PRO A 133 -41.31 8.43 3.07
CA PRO A 133 -42.70 8.41 3.50
C PRO A 133 -42.95 7.73 4.85
N LYS A 134 -42.33 6.56 5.08
CA LYS A 134 -42.43 5.88 6.38
C LYS A 134 -41.74 6.62 7.50
N ILE A 135 -40.53 7.18 7.22
CA ILE A 135 -39.80 8.02 8.19
C ILE A 135 -40.65 9.21 8.60
N LYS A 136 -41.34 9.88 7.66
CA LYS A 136 -42.23 11.01 7.93
C LYS A 136 -43.45 10.62 8.76
N ALA A 137 -44.01 9.43 8.55
CA ALA A 137 -45.19 8.96 9.28
C ALA A 137 -44.89 8.66 10.77
N GLU A 138 -43.70 8.09 11.08
CA GLU A 138 -43.28 7.72 12.43
C GLU A 138 -41.80 8.15 12.66
N PRO A 139 -41.50 9.48 12.68
CA PRO A 139 -40.10 9.96 12.61
C PRO A 139 -39.26 9.49 13.79
N VAL A 140 -39.73 9.60 15.03
CA VAL A 140 -38.98 9.19 16.23
C VAL A 140 -38.60 7.74 16.19
N LYS A 141 -39.51 6.88 15.77
CA LYS A 141 -39.28 5.43 15.67
C LYS A 141 -38.21 5.11 14.62
N HIS A 142 -38.34 5.66 13.44
CA HIS A 142 -37.40 5.40 12.34
C HIS A 142 -36.03 6.04 12.57
N LEU A 143 -35.94 7.25 13.10
CA LEU A 143 -34.66 7.88 13.43
C LEU A 143 -33.92 7.12 14.55
N LYS A 144 -34.63 6.51 15.52
CA LYS A 144 -33.99 5.62 16.49
C LYS A 144 -33.34 4.39 15.81
N LEU A 145 -34.05 3.73 14.90
CA LEU A 145 -33.50 2.59 14.15
C LEU A 145 -32.27 2.99 13.34
N ILE A 146 -32.33 4.14 12.65
CA ILE A 146 -31.19 4.65 11.88
C ILE A 146 -30.01 4.96 12.81
N LYS A 147 -30.28 5.61 13.96
CA LYS A 147 -29.23 5.92 14.94
C LYS A 147 -28.54 4.66 15.46
N ASP A 148 -29.30 3.64 15.78
CA ASP A 148 -28.77 2.39 16.32
C ASP A 148 -27.91 1.67 15.27
N GLU A 149 -28.29 1.66 14.00
CA GLU A 149 -27.46 1.13 12.88
C GLU A 149 -26.17 1.96 12.70
N VAL A 150 -26.25 3.29 12.69
CA VAL A 150 -25.05 4.16 12.59
C VAL A 150 -24.11 3.94 13.76
N GLN A 151 -24.62 3.77 14.97
CA GLN A 151 -23.83 3.45 16.15
C GLN A 151 -23.14 2.08 16.00
N GLU A 152 -23.85 1.05 15.53
CA GLU A 152 -23.27 -0.26 15.27
C GLU A 152 -22.14 -0.17 14.24
N TRP A 153 -22.34 0.58 13.14
CA TRP A 153 -21.31 0.76 12.11
C TRP A 153 -20.05 1.42 12.69
N ILE A 154 -20.19 2.47 13.48
CA ILE A 154 -19.06 3.11 14.12
C ILE A 154 -18.31 2.13 15.03
N MET A 155 -19.04 1.41 15.88
CA MET A 155 -18.43 0.54 16.88
C MET A 155 -17.74 -0.69 16.25
N THR A 156 -18.37 -1.31 15.27
CA THR A 156 -17.91 -2.59 14.71
C THR A 156 -17.04 -2.44 13.47
N HIS A 157 -17.11 -1.32 12.76
CA HIS A 157 -16.40 -1.12 11.51
C HIS A 157 -15.41 0.04 11.60
N VAL A 158 -15.88 1.27 11.74
CA VAL A 158 -15.03 2.48 11.76
C VAL A 158 -13.90 2.40 12.81
N LEU A 159 -14.22 2.01 14.03
CA LEU A 159 -13.25 1.95 15.14
C LEU A 159 -12.40 0.67 15.16
N SER A 160 -12.65 -0.30 14.28
CA SER A 160 -11.90 -1.55 14.22
C SER A 160 -11.41 -1.90 12.82
N GLU A 161 -12.31 -2.29 11.90
CA GLU A 161 -11.95 -2.82 10.57
C GLU A 161 -11.28 -1.75 9.69
N ASP A 162 -11.79 -0.52 9.70
CA ASP A 162 -11.21 0.58 8.93
C ASP A 162 -9.84 0.97 9.49
N ARG A 163 -9.70 0.96 10.80
CA ARG A 163 -8.41 1.23 11.45
C ARG A 163 -7.34 0.20 11.03
N ASP A 164 -7.67 -1.09 11.07
CA ASP A 164 -6.77 -2.15 10.64
C ASP A 164 -6.40 -2.00 9.16
N MET A 165 -7.36 -1.64 8.33
CA MET A 165 -7.18 -1.40 6.89
C MET A 165 -6.26 -0.20 6.65
N ILE A 166 -6.48 0.92 7.35
CA ILE A 166 -5.64 2.13 7.23
C ILE A 166 -4.22 1.89 7.73
N ASP A 167 -4.04 1.14 8.81
CA ASP A 167 -2.69 0.78 9.30
C ASP A 167 -1.95 -0.08 8.26
N ALA A 168 -2.64 -1.02 7.60
CA ALA A 168 -2.07 -1.79 6.50
C ALA A 168 -1.73 -0.89 5.29
N TYR A 169 -2.59 0.07 4.94
CA TYR A 169 -2.35 0.99 3.83
C TYR A 169 -1.17 1.93 4.09
N ARG A 170 -1.03 2.44 5.30
CA ARG A 170 0.14 3.25 5.69
C ARG A 170 1.43 2.46 5.58
N LYS A 171 1.42 1.19 6.01
CA LYS A 171 2.58 0.32 5.85
C LYS A 171 2.91 0.14 4.38
N TYR A 172 1.91 -0.15 3.54
CA TYR A 172 2.07 -0.28 2.09
C TYR A 172 2.70 0.97 1.45
N LEU A 173 2.22 2.16 1.80
CA LEU A 173 2.78 3.42 1.29
C LEU A 173 4.24 3.63 1.73
N LYS A 174 4.55 3.30 2.99
CA LYS A 174 5.92 3.38 3.50
C LYS A 174 6.85 2.41 2.78
N ASP A 175 6.42 1.17 2.58
CA ASP A 175 7.21 0.14 1.88
C ASP A 175 7.44 0.56 0.42
N LYS A 176 6.43 1.12 -0.25
CA LYS A 176 6.51 1.66 -1.62
C LYS A 176 7.50 2.84 -1.72
N GLU A 177 7.46 3.76 -0.76
CA GLU A 177 8.41 4.89 -0.74
C GLU A 177 9.83 4.42 -0.44
N THR A 178 10.01 3.47 0.47
CA THR A 178 11.32 2.87 0.75
C THR A 178 11.89 2.21 -0.51
N ALA A 179 11.11 1.41 -1.22
CA ALA A 179 11.53 0.78 -2.47
C ALA A 179 11.91 1.81 -3.54
N ARG A 180 11.15 2.91 -3.64
CA ARG A 180 11.46 4.02 -4.54
C ARG A 180 12.78 4.70 -4.21
N GLN A 181 13.07 4.93 -2.92
CA GLN A 181 14.33 5.53 -2.49
C GLN A 181 15.51 4.60 -2.77
N GLU A 182 15.36 3.30 -2.58
CA GLU A 182 16.37 2.29 -2.93
C GLU A 182 16.66 2.28 -4.44
N ASP A 183 15.63 2.38 -5.28
CA ASP A 183 15.81 2.44 -6.74
C ASP A 183 16.58 3.71 -7.15
N ILE A 184 16.25 4.88 -6.57
CA ILE A 184 16.97 6.15 -6.82
C ILE A 184 18.44 6.02 -6.42
N GLN A 185 18.74 5.53 -5.21
CA GLN A 185 20.11 5.33 -4.75
C GLN A 185 20.89 4.34 -5.63
N THR A 186 20.20 3.30 -6.11
CA THR A 186 20.79 2.31 -7.01
C THR A 186 21.14 2.94 -8.36
N GLU A 187 20.27 3.80 -8.92
CA GLU A 187 20.56 4.53 -10.16
C GLU A 187 21.70 5.54 -9.99
N GLU A 188 21.76 6.26 -8.88
CA GLU A 188 22.86 7.16 -8.58
C GLU A 188 24.20 6.42 -8.50
N ARG A 189 24.21 5.23 -7.92
CA ARG A 189 25.42 4.42 -7.75
C ARG A 189 25.88 3.77 -9.03
N TYR A 190 24.97 3.15 -9.77
CA TYR A 190 25.33 2.28 -10.89
C TYR A 190 25.01 2.85 -12.26
N GLY A 191 23.99 3.70 -12.39
CA GLY A 191 23.53 4.27 -13.64
C GLY A 191 22.08 3.98 -13.93
N ARG A 192 21.62 4.22 -15.17
CA ARG A 192 20.19 4.13 -15.52
C ARG A 192 19.68 2.71 -15.61
N PHE A 193 18.53 2.47 -15.00
CA PHE A 193 17.79 1.23 -15.13
C PHE A 193 17.43 0.94 -16.60
N ILE A 194 17.62 -0.29 -17.04
CA ILE A 194 17.26 -0.77 -18.39
C ILE A 194 16.10 -1.74 -18.32
N LYS A 195 16.25 -2.83 -17.54
CA LYS A 195 15.30 -3.93 -17.52
C LYS A 195 15.37 -4.75 -16.25
N GLU A 196 14.22 -5.26 -15.86
CA GLU A 196 14.10 -6.31 -14.86
C GLU A 196 13.95 -7.67 -15.50
N TYR A 197 14.79 -8.64 -15.08
CA TYR A 197 14.73 -10.06 -15.40
C TYR A 197 14.17 -10.85 -14.21
N ASP A 198 14.26 -12.17 -14.29
CA ASP A 198 13.69 -13.06 -13.26
C ASP A 198 14.26 -12.76 -11.86
N VAL A 199 15.59 -12.69 -11.72
CA VAL A 199 16.28 -12.41 -10.45
C VAL A 199 17.23 -11.21 -10.50
N VAL A 200 17.30 -10.49 -11.62
CA VAL A 200 18.26 -9.41 -11.86
C VAL A 200 17.55 -8.12 -12.28
N LYS A 201 17.98 -6.98 -11.71
CA LYS A 201 17.76 -5.65 -12.30
C LYS A 201 19.01 -5.27 -13.09
N LEU A 202 18.85 -4.89 -14.37
CA LEU A 202 19.92 -4.52 -15.29
C LEU A 202 19.99 -3.02 -15.45
N TYR A 203 21.20 -2.46 -15.34
CA TYR A 203 21.49 -1.03 -15.46
C TYR A 203 22.55 -0.77 -16.54
N LEU A 204 22.47 0.35 -17.24
CA LEU A 204 23.57 0.90 -17.99
C LEU A 204 24.52 1.56 -17.00
N TYR A 205 25.75 1.04 -16.88
CA TYR A 205 26.70 1.57 -15.92
C TYR A 205 27.04 3.04 -16.22
N LYS A 206 27.23 3.85 -15.18
CA LYS A 206 27.49 5.29 -15.34
C LYS A 206 28.79 5.61 -16.05
N ASP A 207 29.86 4.81 -15.82
CA ASP A 207 31.10 4.90 -16.57
C ASP A 207 31.01 4.10 -17.86
N GLN A 208 31.04 4.79 -18.99
CA GLN A 208 31.01 4.25 -20.34
C GLN A 208 32.35 4.33 -21.04
N THR A 209 33.47 4.32 -20.31
CA THR A 209 34.81 4.17 -20.87
C THR A 209 34.87 2.90 -21.72
N CYS A 210 34.28 1.81 -21.25
CA CYS A 210 33.97 0.63 -22.08
C CYS A 210 32.52 0.78 -22.59
N LYS A 211 32.35 1.22 -23.83
CA LYS A 211 31.04 1.51 -24.43
C LYS A 211 30.08 0.32 -24.37
N GLY A 212 28.98 0.50 -23.68
CA GLY A 212 27.96 -0.54 -23.46
C GLY A 212 28.18 -1.35 -22.18
N HIS A 213 28.99 -0.87 -21.24
CA HIS A 213 29.19 -1.47 -19.93
C HIS A 213 27.85 -1.53 -19.17
N LEU A 214 27.45 -2.72 -18.73
CA LEU A 214 26.22 -3.00 -18.02
C LEU A 214 26.52 -3.52 -16.61
N VAL A 215 25.57 -3.32 -15.72
CA VAL A 215 25.58 -3.88 -14.37
C VAL A 215 24.32 -4.69 -14.13
N ALA A 216 24.48 -5.92 -13.72
CA ALA A 216 23.41 -6.84 -13.32
C ALA A 216 23.41 -6.94 -11.78
N ILE A 217 22.33 -6.52 -11.13
CA ILE A 217 22.18 -6.51 -9.66
C ILE A 217 21.15 -7.54 -9.27
N PHE A 218 21.51 -8.44 -8.35
CA PHE A 218 20.57 -9.41 -7.81
C PHE A 218 19.48 -8.72 -6.98
N LYS A 219 18.22 -9.12 -7.18
CA LYS A 219 17.06 -8.42 -6.58
C LYS A 219 16.93 -8.67 -5.09
N GLU A 220 17.23 -9.89 -4.66
CA GLU A 220 17.09 -10.31 -3.27
C GLU A 220 18.31 -9.90 -2.42
N THR A 221 18.19 -10.09 -1.10
CA THR A 221 19.25 -9.75 -0.16
C THR A 221 20.33 -10.83 -0.14
N ALA A 222 21.29 -10.73 -1.04
CA ALA A 222 22.50 -11.54 -1.04
C ALA A 222 23.69 -10.71 -1.51
N THR A 223 24.83 -10.89 -0.84
CA THR A 223 26.09 -10.19 -1.14
C THR A 223 27.11 -11.12 -1.78
N GLU A 224 26.91 -12.44 -1.71
CA GLU A 224 27.88 -13.45 -2.13
C GLU A 224 27.22 -14.55 -2.96
N LEU A 225 27.85 -14.97 -4.05
CA LEU A 225 27.41 -16.11 -4.85
C LEU A 225 27.30 -17.42 -4.06
N ALA A 226 28.14 -17.57 -3.03
CA ALA A 226 28.16 -18.75 -2.17
C ALA A 226 26.89 -18.90 -1.31
N ARG A 227 26.18 -17.81 -1.07
CA ARG A 227 24.91 -17.80 -0.29
C ARG A 227 23.70 -18.18 -1.11
N LEU A 228 23.79 -18.08 -2.43
CA LEU A 228 22.68 -18.44 -3.31
C LEU A 228 22.50 -19.96 -3.37
N SER A 229 21.25 -20.41 -3.44
CA SER A 229 20.93 -21.78 -3.83
C SER A 229 21.42 -22.07 -5.25
N THR A 230 21.53 -23.34 -5.60
CA THR A 230 21.94 -23.76 -6.98
C THR A 230 20.96 -23.19 -8.03
N LEU A 231 19.67 -23.14 -7.71
CA LEU A 231 18.66 -22.63 -8.63
C LEU A 231 18.84 -21.11 -8.85
N GLU A 232 18.97 -20.32 -7.77
CA GLU A 232 19.17 -18.87 -7.86
C GLU A 232 20.44 -18.53 -8.65
N ARG A 233 21.56 -19.18 -8.37
CA ARG A 233 22.80 -19.00 -9.14
C ARG A 233 22.62 -19.29 -10.63
N ASN A 234 21.94 -20.38 -10.97
CA ASN A 234 21.69 -20.72 -12.36
C ASN A 234 20.82 -19.66 -13.07
N ILE A 235 19.78 -19.17 -12.41
CA ILE A 235 18.90 -18.11 -12.95
C ILE A 235 19.69 -16.80 -13.07
N PHE A 236 20.49 -16.42 -12.05
CA PHE A 236 21.33 -15.23 -12.07
C PHE A 236 22.27 -15.22 -13.28
N PHE A 237 23.04 -16.29 -13.50
CA PHE A 237 23.91 -16.36 -14.64
C PHE A 237 23.18 -16.52 -16.00
N ALA A 238 21.97 -17.07 -15.99
CA ALA A 238 21.13 -17.10 -17.19
C ALA A 238 20.67 -15.65 -17.54
N ASP A 239 20.29 -14.84 -16.58
CA ASP A 239 19.91 -13.45 -16.79
C ASP A 239 21.11 -12.60 -17.26
N VAL A 240 22.27 -12.75 -16.62
CA VAL A 240 23.53 -12.13 -17.05
C VAL A 240 23.86 -12.52 -18.50
N ALA A 241 23.70 -13.78 -18.86
CA ALA A 241 23.94 -14.26 -20.21
C ALA A 241 22.93 -13.70 -21.23
N LYS A 242 21.67 -13.53 -20.86
CA LYS A 242 20.65 -12.85 -21.69
C LYS A 242 21.10 -11.42 -21.99
N ALA A 243 21.51 -10.67 -20.97
CA ALA A 243 22.00 -9.30 -21.12
C ALA A 243 23.23 -9.23 -22.04
N ALA A 244 24.21 -10.10 -21.84
CA ALA A 244 25.42 -10.18 -22.66
C ALA A 244 25.12 -10.48 -24.14
N LYS A 245 24.12 -11.33 -24.44
CA LYS A 245 23.68 -11.59 -25.82
C LYS A 245 23.14 -10.36 -26.52
N VAL A 246 22.34 -9.54 -25.80
CA VAL A 246 21.82 -8.29 -26.34
C VAL A 246 22.96 -7.28 -26.55
N LEU A 247 23.86 -7.15 -25.58
CA LEU A 247 25.06 -6.31 -25.70
C LEU A 247 25.90 -6.66 -26.95
N LYS A 248 26.13 -7.94 -27.20
CA LYS A 248 26.81 -8.41 -28.42
C LYS A 248 26.11 -7.99 -29.70
N LYS A 249 24.76 -8.05 -29.72
CA LYS A 249 23.98 -7.64 -30.91
C LYS A 249 24.04 -6.12 -31.13
N CYS A 250 24.10 -5.32 -30.05
CA CYS A 250 24.11 -3.85 -30.14
C CYS A 250 25.49 -3.29 -30.56
N TYR A 251 26.56 -3.88 -30.06
CA TYR A 251 27.91 -3.29 -30.14
C TYR A 251 28.98 -4.22 -30.69
N ASN A 252 28.71 -5.50 -30.85
CA ASN A 252 29.64 -6.50 -31.39
C ASN A 252 31.05 -6.44 -30.74
N PRO A 253 31.19 -6.49 -29.41
CA PRO A 253 32.51 -6.46 -28.77
C PRO A 253 33.32 -7.74 -29.11
N ASP A 254 34.65 -7.61 -29.14
CA ASP A 254 35.55 -8.73 -29.34
C ASP A 254 35.49 -9.76 -28.21
N ALA A 255 35.29 -9.27 -26.97
CA ALA A 255 35.09 -10.13 -25.81
C ALA A 255 34.16 -9.44 -24.80
N ILE A 256 33.63 -10.19 -23.83
CA ILE A 256 32.93 -9.68 -22.67
C ILE A 256 33.65 -10.20 -21.41
N CYS A 257 34.02 -9.26 -20.53
CA CYS A 257 34.52 -9.58 -19.21
C CYS A 257 33.36 -9.53 -18.22
N TYR A 258 33.31 -10.49 -17.32
CA TYR A 258 32.36 -10.51 -16.19
C TYR A 258 33.16 -10.30 -14.91
N MET A 259 32.74 -9.36 -14.09
CA MET A 259 33.41 -9.03 -12.82
C MET A 259 32.39 -8.95 -11.72
N ASP A 260 32.62 -9.65 -10.65
CA ASP A 260 31.86 -9.62 -9.42
C ASP A 260 32.70 -8.94 -8.31
N MET A 261 32.09 -8.07 -7.53
CA MET A 261 32.75 -7.23 -6.53
C MET A 261 32.01 -7.36 -5.20
N GLU A 262 32.11 -8.53 -4.56
CA GLU A 262 31.37 -8.91 -3.35
C GLU A 262 31.69 -8.02 -2.12
N ASP A 263 32.89 -7.45 -2.05
CA ASP A 263 33.37 -6.63 -0.91
C ASP A 263 33.04 -5.12 -1.01
N MET A 264 32.60 -4.66 -2.17
CA MET A 264 32.38 -3.24 -2.45
C MET A 264 30.93 -2.82 -2.35
N THR A 265 30.00 -3.76 -2.19
CA THR A 265 28.56 -3.51 -2.24
C THR A 265 27.79 -4.33 -1.20
N ASP A 266 26.60 -3.87 -0.85
CA ASP A 266 25.64 -4.57 -0.01
C ASP A 266 24.72 -5.53 -0.78
N LYS A 267 24.94 -5.65 -2.11
CA LYS A 267 24.18 -6.53 -3.01
C LYS A 267 25.14 -7.30 -3.92
N LEU A 268 24.73 -8.47 -4.36
CA LEU A 268 25.45 -9.23 -5.37
C LEU A 268 25.34 -8.52 -6.73
N VAL A 269 26.47 -8.13 -7.27
CA VAL A 269 26.59 -7.33 -8.49
C VAL A 269 27.50 -8.01 -9.49
N CYS A 270 27.08 -8.09 -10.75
CA CYS A 270 27.93 -8.55 -11.85
C CYS A 270 28.05 -7.48 -12.93
N HIS A 271 29.24 -6.96 -13.11
CA HIS A 271 29.59 -6.07 -14.22
C HIS A 271 29.76 -6.87 -15.51
N ILE A 272 29.10 -6.44 -16.58
CA ILE A 272 29.15 -7.02 -17.92
C ILE A 272 29.88 -6.05 -18.83
N ILE A 273 31.19 -6.22 -18.99
CA ILE A 273 32.10 -5.24 -19.56
C ILE A 273 32.51 -5.65 -20.96
N PRO A 274 32.05 -4.94 -21.99
CA PRO A 274 32.50 -5.19 -23.36
C PRO A 274 33.96 -4.76 -23.54
N LYS A 275 34.75 -5.58 -24.27
CA LYS A 275 36.13 -5.35 -24.58
C LYS A 275 36.31 -5.26 -26.09
N TYR A 276 37.00 -4.23 -26.54
CA TYR A 276 37.27 -3.95 -27.95
C TYR A 276 38.78 -3.85 -28.17
N LYS A 277 39.27 -4.52 -29.23
CA LYS A 277 40.69 -4.48 -29.59
C LYS A 277 41.16 -3.08 -29.99
N GLU A 278 40.26 -2.34 -30.61
CA GLU A 278 40.53 -0.97 -31.10
C GLU A 278 40.69 0.07 -29.98
N ASP A 279 40.08 -0.17 -28.80
CA ASP A 279 40.08 0.80 -27.69
C ASP A 279 41.34 0.66 -26.79
N GLY A 280 42.28 -0.26 -27.08
CA GLY A 280 43.43 -0.52 -26.24
C GLY A 280 43.15 -1.21 -24.89
N ASN A 281 41.90 -1.49 -24.61
CA ASN A 281 41.44 -2.11 -23.34
C ASN A 281 41.34 -3.64 -23.44
N TYR A 282 41.60 -4.22 -24.61
CA TYR A 282 41.55 -5.67 -24.80
C TYR A 282 42.73 -6.35 -24.11
N GLY A 283 42.46 -7.33 -23.26
CA GLY A 283 43.48 -8.02 -22.47
C GLY A 283 44.00 -7.26 -21.25
N VAL A 284 43.49 -6.05 -20.98
CA VAL A 284 43.86 -5.27 -19.80
C VAL A 284 42.84 -5.54 -18.69
N GLN A 285 43.34 -5.62 -17.43
CA GLN A 285 42.46 -5.71 -16.26
C GLN A 285 41.61 -4.44 -16.11
N GLN A 286 40.33 -4.60 -15.95
CA GLN A 286 39.42 -3.48 -15.69
C GLN A 286 39.45 -3.12 -14.21
N VAL A 287 39.47 -1.84 -13.91
CA VAL A 287 39.22 -1.27 -12.59
C VAL A 287 37.84 -0.62 -12.63
N ILE A 288 37.00 -0.92 -11.65
CA ILE A 288 35.68 -0.29 -11.51
C ILE A 288 35.85 0.93 -10.62
N ASP A 289 35.50 2.09 -11.15
CA ASP A 289 35.45 3.32 -10.39
C ASP A 289 34.00 3.62 -9.99
N TYR A 290 33.65 3.38 -8.74
CA TYR A 290 32.33 3.65 -8.20
C TYR A 290 32.05 5.13 -7.97
N ASP A 291 33.09 5.97 -7.95
CA ASP A 291 32.98 7.42 -7.83
C ASP A 291 32.91 8.10 -9.20
N ALA A 292 33.00 7.32 -10.29
CA ALA A 292 32.87 7.85 -11.64
C ALA A 292 31.57 8.64 -11.82
N VAL A 293 31.70 9.79 -12.47
CA VAL A 293 30.58 10.64 -12.83
C VAL A 293 30.23 10.39 -14.30
N TYR A 294 28.98 10.63 -14.69
CA TYR A 294 28.56 10.61 -16.10
C TYR A 294 29.40 11.63 -16.90
N GLU A 295 30.35 11.16 -17.68
CA GLU A 295 31.31 12.04 -18.36
C GLU A 295 30.68 12.96 -19.42
N ASN A 296 29.64 12.50 -20.08
CA ASN A 296 28.91 13.27 -21.09
C ASN A 296 27.47 12.76 -21.21
N ASN A 297 26.51 13.53 -20.74
CA ASN A 297 25.10 13.15 -20.77
C ASN A 297 24.63 12.78 -22.18
N GLN A 298 25.03 13.52 -23.24
CA GLN A 298 24.57 13.22 -24.61
C GLN A 298 25.09 11.87 -25.13
N ARG A 299 26.35 11.53 -24.85
CA ARG A 299 26.93 10.25 -25.24
C ARG A 299 26.28 9.09 -24.48
N TYR A 300 26.09 9.28 -23.17
CA TYR A 300 25.43 8.31 -22.30
C TYR A 300 23.98 8.10 -22.74
N ASP A 301 23.25 9.19 -23.00
CA ASP A 301 21.85 9.14 -23.48
C ASP A 301 21.75 8.37 -24.82
N ALA A 302 22.64 8.63 -25.75
CA ALA A 302 22.67 7.91 -27.04
C ALA A 302 22.95 6.40 -26.89
N ILE A 303 23.77 6.02 -25.93
CA ILE A 303 24.04 4.61 -25.60
C ILE A 303 22.78 3.97 -24.98
N TYR A 304 22.19 4.65 -24.02
CA TYR A 304 20.98 4.20 -23.34
C TYR A 304 19.80 4.01 -24.31
N ASP A 305 19.53 5.02 -25.14
CA ASP A 305 18.45 5.00 -26.13
C ASP A 305 18.63 3.89 -27.18
N LYS A 306 19.88 3.60 -27.54
CA LYS A 306 20.18 2.49 -28.46
C LYS A 306 19.87 1.12 -27.84
N MET A 307 19.97 1.00 -26.52
CA MET A 307 19.92 -0.29 -25.80
C MET A 307 18.57 -0.57 -25.17
N LYS A 308 17.91 0.43 -24.58
CA LYS A 308 16.70 0.26 -23.73
C LYS A 308 15.58 -0.58 -24.35
N ASP A 309 15.39 -0.47 -25.68
CA ASP A 309 14.32 -1.19 -26.39
C ASP A 309 14.79 -2.54 -26.98
N LYS A 310 16.01 -2.96 -26.71
CA LYS A 310 16.58 -4.22 -27.23
C LYS A 310 16.61 -5.35 -26.23
N PHE A 311 16.42 -5.06 -24.94
CA PHE A 311 16.40 -6.00 -23.84
C PHE A 311 15.02 -6.62 -23.53
#